data_1e1667b8094f254b91d28177c043f382
#
_entry.id   1e1667b8094f254b91d28177c043f382
#
_cell.length_a   1.000
_cell.length_b   1.000
_cell.length_c   1.000
_cell.angle_alpha   90.00
_cell.angle_beta   90.00
_cell.angle_gamma   90.00
#
_symmetry.space_group_name_H-M   'P 1'
#
loop_
_entity.id
_entity.type
_entity.pdbx_description
1 polymer ?
#
loop_
_entity_poly.entity_id
_entity_poly.type
_entity_poly.pdbx_seq_one_letter_code
_entity_poly.pdbx_strand_id
1 'polypeptide(L)'
;MMAPVRLSIRHCRRKFHEALEVTPKDLRKQSVLYLIMNQIRAISREEGKLSGLSSDERTARRQLVVKPLMDAFFAYLKQNSDRVSKSVKIKEAFAYALNQERYLRVFRRQTS
;
A
#
# COMPACT_ATOMS: atom_id res chain seq x y z
N MET A 1 -4.40 -19.41 -5.57
CA MET A 1 -5.25 -18.31 -5.99
C MET A 1 -4.78 -17.03 -5.30
N MET A 2 -4.57 -15.98 -6.07
CA MET A 2 -4.10 -14.73 -5.50
C MET A 2 -5.24 -13.91 -4.93
N ALA A 3 -4.98 -13.26 -3.80
CA ALA A 3 -5.95 -12.35 -3.21
C ALA A 3 -6.19 -11.16 -4.14
N PRO A 4 -7.43 -10.61 -4.18
CA PRO A 4 -7.68 -9.37 -4.91
C PRO A 4 -6.80 -8.24 -4.40
N VAL A 5 -6.48 -7.29 -5.27
CA VAL A 5 -5.67 -6.13 -4.90
C VAL A 5 -6.27 -5.42 -3.68
N ARG A 6 -7.60 -5.25 -3.65
CA ARG A 6 -8.27 -4.61 -2.52
C ARG A 6 -7.99 -5.32 -1.20
N LEU A 7 -8.03 -6.64 -1.20
CA LEU A 7 -7.83 -7.42 0.02
C LEU A 7 -6.38 -7.30 0.50
N SER A 8 -5.42 -7.36 -0.44
CA SER A 8 -4.01 -7.21 -0.10
C SER A 8 -3.71 -5.81 0.44
N ILE A 9 -4.29 -4.78 -0.16
CA ILE A 9 -4.14 -3.40 0.33
C ILE A 9 -4.74 -3.26 1.74
N ARG A 10 -5.88 -3.90 1.98
CA ARG A 10 -6.54 -3.86 3.29
C ARG A 10 -5.67 -4.52 4.36
N HIS A 11 -5.04 -5.63 4.03
CA HIS A 11 -4.13 -6.32 4.95
C HIS A 11 -2.88 -5.47 5.22
N CYS A 12 -2.30 -4.85 4.21
CA CYS A 12 -1.18 -3.93 4.38
C CYS A 12 -1.57 -2.78 5.31
N ARG A 13 -2.74 -2.19 5.08
CA ARG A 13 -3.23 -1.10 5.91
C ARG A 13 -3.33 -1.50 7.37
N ARG A 14 -3.84 -2.70 7.63
CA ARG A 14 -3.96 -3.21 9.00
C ARG A 14 -2.58 -3.31 9.66
N LYS A 15 -1.61 -3.85 8.95
CA LYS A 15 -0.25 -4.01 9.49
C LYS A 15 0.38 -2.67 9.86
N PHE A 16 0.25 -1.69 8.97
CA PHE A 16 0.80 -0.36 9.24
C PHE A 16 0.02 0.38 10.30
N HIS A 17 -1.29 0.16 10.37
CA HIS A 17 -2.11 0.75 11.42
C HIS A 17 -1.67 0.22 12.79
N GLU A 18 -1.46 -1.07 12.92
CA GLU A 18 -0.98 -1.67 14.17
C GLU A 18 0.38 -1.11 14.57
N ALA A 19 1.28 -0.92 13.60
CA ALA A 19 2.59 -0.32 13.87
C ALA A 19 2.46 1.13 14.33
N LEU A 20 1.52 1.87 13.73
CA LEU A 20 1.28 3.26 14.11
C LEU A 20 0.72 3.36 15.52
N GLU A 21 -0.11 2.40 15.93
CA GLU A 21 -0.69 2.40 17.27
C GLU A 21 0.36 2.28 18.36
N VAL A 22 1.47 1.59 18.11
CA VAL A 22 2.55 1.47 19.10
C VAL A 22 3.51 2.65 19.06
N THR A 23 3.31 3.59 18.13
CA THR A 23 4.10 4.82 18.06
C THR A 23 3.47 5.85 19.01
N PRO A 24 4.28 6.57 19.82
CA PRO A 24 3.74 7.63 20.68
C PRO A 24 2.91 8.64 19.89
N LYS A 25 1.79 9.05 20.45
CA LYS A 25 0.80 9.89 19.77
C LYS A 25 1.38 11.19 19.23
N ASP A 26 2.25 11.81 19.99
CA ASP A 26 2.87 13.09 19.62
C ASP A 26 3.88 12.94 18.47
N LEU A 27 4.34 11.72 18.19
CA LEU A 27 5.29 11.46 17.11
C LEU A 27 4.65 10.88 15.85
N ARG A 28 3.36 10.53 15.90
CA ARG A 28 2.71 9.83 14.77
C ARG A 28 2.72 10.63 13.48
N LYS A 29 2.42 11.93 13.56
CA LYS A 29 2.36 12.78 12.36
C LYS A 29 3.72 13.01 11.72
N GLN A 30 4.78 12.85 12.49
CA GLN A 30 6.15 13.02 12.01
C GLN A 30 6.77 11.71 11.55
N SER A 31 6.06 10.60 11.74
CA SER A 31 6.62 9.30 11.45
C SER A 31 6.45 8.94 9.98
N VAL A 32 7.36 8.09 9.52
CA VAL A 32 7.28 7.46 8.20
C VAL A 32 5.94 6.76 8.03
N LEU A 33 5.42 6.17 9.11
CA LEU A 33 4.16 5.44 9.08
C LEU A 33 2.97 6.30 8.70
N TYR A 34 2.98 7.56 9.10
CA TYR A 34 1.88 8.47 8.79
C TYR A 34 1.77 8.68 7.28
N LEU A 35 2.91 8.91 6.62
CA LEU A 35 2.93 9.07 5.16
C LEU A 35 2.55 7.78 4.45
N ILE A 36 3.01 6.64 4.96
CA ILE A 36 2.66 5.34 4.40
C ILE A 36 1.14 5.13 4.47
N MET A 37 0.54 5.44 5.61
CA MET A 37 -0.92 5.30 5.77
C MET A 37 -1.68 6.19 4.79
N ASN A 38 -1.19 7.41 4.57
CA ASN A 38 -1.81 8.32 3.61
C ASN A 38 -1.71 7.78 2.19
N GLN A 39 -0.58 7.18 1.84
CA GLN A 39 -0.40 6.55 0.52
C GLN A 39 -1.35 5.36 0.34
N ILE A 40 -1.48 4.53 1.36
CA ILE A 40 -2.40 3.38 1.32
C ILE A 40 -3.84 3.86 1.15
N ARG A 41 -4.23 4.91 1.86
CA ARG A 41 -5.57 5.48 1.73
C ARG A 41 -5.84 5.97 0.31
N ALA A 42 -4.86 6.63 -0.30
CA ALA A 42 -5.00 7.11 -1.67
C ALA A 42 -5.20 5.94 -2.65
N ILE A 43 -4.40 4.88 -2.51
CA ILE A 43 -4.53 3.69 -3.35
C ILE A 43 -5.90 3.05 -3.15
N SER A 44 -6.34 2.86 -1.91
CA SER A 44 -7.63 2.25 -1.60
C SER A 44 -8.79 3.07 -2.16
N ARG A 45 -8.68 4.39 -2.10
CA ARG A 45 -9.71 5.29 -2.62
C ARG A 45 -9.85 5.13 -4.12
N GLU A 46 -8.73 5.10 -4.84
CA GLU A 46 -8.76 4.96 -6.30
C GLU A 46 -9.24 3.59 -6.73
N GLU A 47 -8.83 2.53 -6.02
CA GLU A 47 -9.35 1.18 -6.29
C GLU A 47 -10.86 1.11 -6.05
N GLY A 48 -11.34 1.79 -5.01
CA GLY A 48 -12.77 1.83 -4.72
C GLY A 48 -13.60 2.43 -5.83
N LYS A 49 -13.04 3.37 -6.58
CA LYS A 49 -13.75 4.03 -7.69
C LYS A 49 -13.90 3.14 -8.92
N LEU A 50 -13.23 2.00 -8.95
CA LEU A 50 -13.21 1.14 -10.13
C LEU A 50 -14.41 0.19 -10.21
N SER A 51 -15.19 0.06 -9.16
CA SER A 51 -16.21 -0.97 -9.05
C SER A 51 -17.33 -0.84 -10.07
N GLY A 52 -17.63 0.36 -10.55
CA GLY A 52 -18.69 0.56 -11.53
C GLY A 52 -18.22 0.60 -12.99
N LEU A 53 -16.94 0.38 -13.21
CA LEU A 53 -16.36 0.53 -14.55
C LEU A 53 -16.28 -0.81 -15.28
N SER A 54 -16.23 -0.74 -16.61
CA SER A 54 -15.98 -1.91 -17.44
C SER A 54 -14.55 -2.42 -17.21
N SER A 55 -14.27 -3.62 -17.70
CA SER A 55 -12.94 -4.22 -17.59
C SER A 55 -11.87 -3.34 -18.23
N ASP A 56 -12.15 -2.83 -19.42
CA ASP A 56 -11.20 -1.97 -20.14
C ASP A 56 -10.97 -0.64 -19.42
N GLU A 57 -12.04 -0.04 -18.92
CA GLU A 57 -11.96 1.20 -18.17
C GLU A 57 -11.17 1.03 -16.87
N ARG A 58 -11.41 -0.09 -16.17
CA ARG A 58 -10.65 -0.39 -14.95
C ARG A 58 -9.17 -0.52 -15.23
N THR A 59 -8.83 -1.25 -16.30
CA THR A 59 -7.42 -1.42 -16.70
C THR A 59 -6.77 -0.08 -16.99
N ALA A 60 -7.44 0.76 -17.79
CA ALA A 60 -6.93 2.08 -18.14
C ALA A 60 -6.73 2.95 -16.89
N ARG A 61 -7.71 2.94 -15.99
CA ARG A 61 -7.65 3.73 -14.76
C ARG A 61 -6.50 3.26 -13.86
N ARG A 62 -6.32 1.95 -13.74
CA ARG A 62 -5.24 1.41 -12.93
C ARG A 62 -3.88 1.83 -13.45
N GLN A 63 -3.69 1.79 -14.77
CA GLN A 63 -2.43 2.21 -15.36
C GLN A 63 -2.19 3.71 -15.19
N LEU A 64 -3.24 4.50 -15.32
CA LEU A 64 -3.12 5.96 -15.27
C LEU A 64 -3.01 6.51 -13.85
N VAL A 65 -3.75 5.94 -12.90
CA VAL A 65 -3.89 6.51 -11.55
C VAL A 65 -3.27 5.61 -10.48
N VAL A 66 -3.62 4.34 -10.46
CA VAL A 66 -3.21 3.45 -9.36
C VAL A 66 -1.73 3.09 -9.48
N LYS A 67 -1.25 2.82 -10.68
CA LYS A 67 0.15 2.45 -10.87
C LYS A 67 1.13 3.51 -10.33
N PRO A 68 0.96 4.81 -10.65
CA PRO A 68 1.86 5.83 -10.07
C PRO A 68 1.81 5.87 -8.55
N LEU A 69 0.64 5.66 -7.96
CA LEU A 69 0.50 5.62 -6.51
C LEU A 69 1.21 4.41 -5.91
N MET A 70 1.10 3.26 -6.56
CA MET A 70 1.83 2.06 -6.14
C MET A 70 3.33 2.25 -6.26
N ASP A 71 3.78 2.84 -7.37
CA ASP A 71 5.21 3.10 -7.60
C ASP A 71 5.77 4.00 -6.48
N ALA A 72 5.06 5.06 -6.15
CA ALA A 72 5.47 5.98 -5.07
C ALA A 72 5.49 5.28 -3.71
N PHE A 73 4.48 4.46 -3.44
CA PHE A 73 4.37 3.73 -2.19
C PHE A 73 5.56 2.78 -1.98
N PHE A 74 5.86 1.95 -2.98
CA PHE A 74 6.95 0.99 -2.85
C PHE A 74 8.32 1.65 -2.89
N ALA A 75 8.48 2.73 -3.66
CA ALA A 75 9.72 3.50 -3.64
C ALA A 75 9.96 4.08 -2.24
N TYR A 76 8.93 4.60 -1.62
CA TYR A 76 9.03 5.17 -0.28
C TYR A 76 9.38 4.10 0.75
N LEU A 77 8.78 2.92 0.66
CA LEU A 77 9.10 1.81 1.55
C LEU A 77 10.57 1.41 1.42
N LYS A 78 11.05 1.29 0.19
CA LYS A 78 12.44 0.88 -0.07
C LYS A 78 13.43 1.93 0.42
N GLN A 79 13.11 3.20 0.23
CA GLN A 79 13.97 4.30 0.69
C GLN A 79 14.07 4.35 2.21
N ASN A 80 13.02 3.94 2.90
CA ASN A 80 12.96 4.07 4.36
C ASN A 80 13.13 2.76 5.12
N SER A 81 13.39 1.66 4.41
CA SER A 81 13.53 0.35 5.05
C SER A 81 14.67 0.31 6.07
N ASP A 82 15.76 1.03 5.81
CA ASP A 82 16.90 1.10 6.72
C ASP A 82 16.66 2.02 7.92
N ARG A 83 15.69 2.91 7.80
CA ARG A 83 15.37 3.89 8.85
C ARG A 83 14.33 3.39 9.82
N VAL A 84 13.63 2.32 9.47
CA VAL A 84 12.65 1.78 10.36
C VAL A 84 13.38 1.02 11.44
N SER A 85 13.27 1.61 12.56
CA SER A 85 14.07 1.24 13.66
C SER A 85 13.67 -0.08 14.28
N LYS A 86 13.93 -0.20 15.39
CA LYS A 86 13.90 -1.17 16.44
C LYS A 86 12.55 -1.82 16.72
N SER A 87 11.44 -1.26 16.22
CA SER A 87 10.10 -1.82 16.49
C SER A 87 9.84 -3.05 15.62
N VAL A 88 9.52 -4.16 16.26
CA VAL A 88 9.18 -5.40 15.58
C VAL A 88 7.95 -5.21 14.69
N LYS A 89 6.95 -4.47 15.19
CA LYS A 89 5.72 -4.23 14.46
C LYS A 89 5.97 -3.46 13.15
N ILE A 90 6.85 -2.47 13.20
CA ILE A 90 7.20 -1.68 12.01
C ILE A 90 7.93 -2.56 10.99
N LYS A 91 8.90 -3.35 11.45
CA LYS A 91 9.64 -4.26 10.58
C LYS A 91 8.72 -5.30 9.94
N GLU A 92 7.79 -5.84 10.69
CA GLU A 92 6.82 -6.80 10.17
C GLU A 92 5.92 -6.17 9.09
N ALA A 93 5.47 -4.93 9.30
CA ALA A 93 4.63 -4.23 8.34
C ALA A 93 5.39 -3.98 7.04
N PHE A 94 6.63 -3.53 7.12
CA PHE A 94 7.48 -3.31 5.95
C PHE A 94 7.74 -4.61 5.20
N ALA A 95 8.11 -5.67 5.92
CA ALA A 95 8.38 -6.96 5.33
C ALA A 95 7.14 -7.51 4.62
N TYR A 96 5.97 -7.39 5.25
CA TYR A 96 4.72 -7.83 4.66
C TYR A 96 4.44 -7.09 3.35
N ALA A 97 4.53 -5.77 3.38
CA ALA A 97 4.25 -4.96 2.20
C ALA A 97 5.21 -5.28 1.05
N LEU A 98 6.50 -5.36 1.33
CA LEU A 98 7.50 -5.65 0.31
C LEU A 98 7.35 -7.06 -0.26
N ASN A 99 6.98 -8.03 0.57
CA ASN A 99 6.71 -9.39 0.11
C ASN A 99 5.44 -9.46 -0.75
N GLN A 100 4.49 -8.56 -0.53
CA GLN A 100 3.24 -8.52 -1.28
C GLN A 100 3.34 -7.68 -2.56
N GLU A 101 4.48 -7.03 -2.80
CA GLU A 101 4.61 -6.13 -3.93
C GLU A 101 4.20 -6.76 -5.25
N ARG A 102 4.70 -7.95 -5.54
CA ARG A 102 4.41 -8.61 -6.82
C ARG A 102 2.91 -8.96 -6.95
N TYR A 103 2.25 -9.27 -5.83
CA TYR A 103 0.81 -9.57 -5.84
C TYR A 103 -0.01 -8.29 -6.03
N LEU A 104 0.40 -7.21 -5.35
CA LEU A 104 -0.27 -5.93 -5.47
C LEU A 104 -0.12 -5.33 -6.86
N ARG A 105 0.96 -5.66 -7.56
CA ARG A 105 1.20 -5.17 -8.90
C ARG A 105 0.69 -6.09 -10.01
N VAL A 106 0.09 -7.21 -9.67
CA VAL A 106 -0.32 -8.22 -10.65
C VAL A 106 -1.37 -7.71 -11.62
N PHE A 107 -2.18 -6.73 -11.22
CA PHE A 107 -3.18 -6.12 -12.10
C PHE A 107 -2.55 -5.52 -13.37
N ARG A 108 -1.27 -5.22 -13.33
CA ARG A 108 -0.55 -4.69 -14.48
C ARG A 108 -0.45 -5.70 -15.61
N ARG A 109 -0.56 -6.98 -15.27
CA ARG A 109 -0.48 -8.08 -16.24
C ARG A 109 -1.85 -8.66 -16.57
N GLN A 110 -2.84 -8.37 -15.75
CA GLN A 110 -4.21 -8.86 -15.94
C GLN A 110 -5.04 -7.77 -16.60
N THR A 111 -4.59 -7.32 -17.74
CA THR A 111 -5.22 -6.22 -18.45
C THR A 111 -6.31 -6.68 -19.40
N SER A 112 -6.41 -7.93 -19.60
CA SER A 112 -7.44 -8.49 -20.47
C SER A 112 -8.77 -8.68 -19.75
#